data_d6ff7940932ec7dce6952573f1149352
#
_entry.id   d6ff7940932ec7dce6952573f1149352
#
_cell.length_a   1.000
_cell.length_b   1.000
_cell.length_c   1.000
_cell.angle_alpha   90.00
_cell.angle_beta   90.00
_cell.angle_gamma   90.00
#
_symmetry.space_group_name_H-M   'P 1'
#
loop_
_entity.id
_entity.type
_entity.pdbx_description
1 polymer ?
#
loop_
_entity_poly.entity_id
_entity_poly.type
_entity_poly.pdbx_seq_one_letter_code
_entity_poly.pdbx_strand_id
1 'polypeptide(L)'
;MSKKEFKMREALERIDVIKGRLNEMAENLESDKQREDFTDAEKAEQRELMRELTILQSKVMANTPTVEVKRGCDVAEINRQMREHIKNGQRFELRISRDWGVDSGFDGNASTYASGMSGTNPFPITTGDIVEPLWKQTILSAIGSPLLTGLKGNYQWPVVEAFEATVNDEGVALGDTAIPLSKLIAKPERCGIAVPITREAFNETDDLLRLVATKYIPMAMAALMNKIMFSQTAVANATNLIGPFCGSNVKSGHKLKYTSAAPTLANLTALKGVVLGENIIAEGLCYVMNEVTKAELEGTPKWSGSADAIVDGNGRINGVPVFCTNWIEPGQIYFGAFKYAPQGIFGDLSMIVDPYTLARKNAIDFVLNCDYAITVLRKEAFAMLHKHAIVLDLESGSVTAAAGDGHTLQLNATTYPAGSTVTWASSNSAKATVSNKGLVTGVASGSANITASITVDGVTYTATCAVTVS
;
A
#
# COMPACT_ATOMS: atom_id res chain seq x y z
N MET A 1 7.20 32.54 45.78
CA MET A 1 8.23 31.97 44.90
C MET A 1 9.51 31.75 45.67
N SER A 2 10.02 30.52 45.69
CA SER A 2 11.29 30.25 46.33
C SER A 2 12.45 30.76 45.48
N LYS A 3 13.60 31.04 46.15
CA LYS A 3 14.83 31.52 45.46
C LYS A 3 15.32 30.53 44.36
N LYS A 4 14.92 29.24 44.43
CA LYS A 4 15.18 28.20 43.44
C LYS A 4 14.25 28.30 42.23
N GLU A 5 12.98 28.61 42.46
CA GLU A 5 11.98 28.78 41.38
C GLU A 5 12.29 30.00 40.51
N PHE A 6 12.73 31.10 41.15
CA PHE A 6 13.15 32.29 40.44
C PHE A 6 14.33 32.00 39.48
N LYS A 7 15.37 31.31 39.99
CA LYS A 7 16.53 30.93 39.19
C LYS A 7 16.21 29.95 38.04
N MET A 8 15.21 29.09 38.21
CA MET A 8 14.78 28.13 37.18
C MET A 8 14.01 28.84 36.08
N ARG A 9 13.16 29.80 36.41
CA ARG A 9 12.43 30.61 35.48
C ARG A 9 13.37 31.47 34.61
N GLU A 10 14.35 32.09 35.25
CA GLU A 10 15.39 32.88 34.56
C GLU A 10 16.23 32.01 33.60
N ALA A 11 16.54 30.77 34.00
CA ALA A 11 17.23 29.82 33.11
C ALA A 11 16.36 29.38 31.89
N LEU A 12 15.07 29.19 32.09
CA LEU A 12 14.14 28.84 31.00
C LEU A 12 13.97 30.02 30.03
N GLU A 13 13.79 31.24 30.55
CA GLU A 13 13.71 32.44 29.72
C GLU A 13 15.01 32.64 28.90
N ARG A 14 16.16 32.37 29.47
CA ARG A 14 17.45 32.44 28.78
C ARG A 14 17.57 31.34 27.69
N ILE A 15 17.08 30.13 27.93
CA ILE A 15 17.03 29.05 26.95
C ILE A 15 16.18 29.45 25.73
N ASP A 16 15.05 30.09 25.96
CA ASP A 16 14.15 30.52 24.87
C ASP A 16 14.80 31.66 24.05
N VAL A 17 15.51 32.58 24.68
CA VAL A 17 16.29 33.63 24.00
C VAL A 17 17.41 33.02 23.13
N ILE A 18 18.15 32.03 23.66
CA ILE A 18 19.22 31.35 22.89
C ILE A 18 18.63 30.62 21.68
N LYS A 19 17.50 29.90 21.85
CA LYS A 19 16.82 29.23 20.73
C LYS A 19 16.34 30.22 19.67
N GLY A 20 15.76 31.36 20.10
CA GLY A 20 15.35 32.43 19.20
C GLY A 20 16.54 32.93 18.36
N ARG A 21 17.67 33.19 19.00
CA ARG A 21 18.90 33.65 18.31
C ARG A 21 19.46 32.63 17.34
N LEU A 22 19.46 31.34 17.68
CA LEU A 22 19.89 30.27 16.80
C LEU A 22 18.97 30.13 15.58
N ASN A 23 17.66 30.30 15.76
CA ASN A 23 16.69 30.32 14.65
C ASN A 23 16.88 31.52 13.73
N GLU A 24 17.08 32.72 14.29
CA GLU A 24 17.41 33.92 13.49
C GLU A 24 18.67 33.74 12.64
N MET A 25 19.71 33.12 13.19
CA MET A 25 20.93 32.81 12.43
C MET A 25 20.67 31.83 11.30
N ALA A 26 19.82 30.81 11.50
CA ALA A 26 19.42 29.86 10.47
C ALA A 26 18.57 30.52 9.38
N GLU A 27 17.58 31.34 9.76
CA GLU A 27 16.73 32.08 8.82
C GLU A 27 17.54 33.10 7.96
N ASN A 28 18.53 33.78 8.57
CA ASN A 28 19.42 34.68 7.87
C ASN A 28 20.30 33.94 6.84
N LEU A 29 20.75 32.73 7.13
CA LEU A 29 21.48 31.87 6.19
C LEU A 29 20.58 31.41 5.03
N GLU A 30 19.35 30.97 5.33
CA GLU A 30 18.39 30.55 4.31
C GLU A 30 17.93 31.68 3.41
N SER A 31 17.85 32.93 3.94
CA SER A 31 17.44 34.09 3.16
C SER A 31 18.52 34.64 2.23
N ASP A 32 19.79 34.35 2.51
CA ASP A 32 20.93 34.83 1.70
C ASP A 32 21.35 33.78 0.67
N LYS A 33 20.73 33.84 -0.52
CA LYS A 33 20.96 32.89 -1.64
C LYS A 33 22.41 32.85 -2.18
N GLN A 34 23.29 33.73 -1.70
CA GLN A 34 24.70 33.77 -2.12
C GLN A 34 25.64 33.05 -1.12
N ARG A 35 25.10 32.58 0.01
CA ARG A 35 25.88 31.95 1.08
C ARG A 35 25.47 30.50 1.26
N GLU A 36 26.46 29.60 1.17
CA GLU A 36 26.25 28.17 1.40
C GLU A 36 26.50 27.76 2.87
N ASP A 37 27.18 28.60 3.68
CA ASP A 37 27.55 28.26 5.07
C ASP A 37 27.70 29.53 5.94
N PHE A 38 27.70 29.35 7.27
CA PHE A 38 27.96 30.39 8.25
C PHE A 38 29.40 30.92 8.15
N THR A 39 29.54 32.21 8.44
CA THR A 39 30.88 32.81 8.61
C THR A 39 31.59 32.26 9.83
N ASP A 40 32.92 32.36 9.89
CA ASP A 40 33.70 31.88 11.05
C ASP A 40 33.29 32.56 12.37
N ALA A 41 32.87 33.82 12.33
CA ALA A 41 32.34 34.53 13.48
C ALA A 41 31.00 33.98 13.95
N GLU A 42 30.07 33.70 13.02
CA GLU A 42 28.76 33.11 13.29
C GLU A 42 28.92 31.66 13.80
N LYS A 43 29.85 30.88 13.25
CA LYS A 43 30.19 29.55 13.76
C LYS A 43 30.74 29.57 15.19
N ALA A 44 31.48 30.60 15.54
CA ALA A 44 31.98 30.79 16.89
C ALA A 44 30.84 31.16 17.86
N GLU A 45 29.95 32.09 17.47
CA GLU A 45 28.77 32.45 18.25
C GLU A 45 27.84 31.25 18.43
N GLN A 46 27.57 30.49 17.39
CA GLN A 46 26.75 29.29 17.43
C GLN A 46 27.30 28.24 18.44
N ARG A 47 28.61 28.00 18.42
CA ARG A 47 29.24 27.06 19.36
C ARG A 47 29.12 27.53 20.80
N GLU A 48 29.23 28.82 21.05
CA GLU A 48 29.12 29.40 22.38
C GLU A 48 27.68 29.32 22.89
N LEU A 49 26.70 29.68 22.07
CA LEU A 49 25.28 29.55 22.38
C LEU A 49 24.85 28.11 22.62
N MET A 50 25.36 27.15 21.86
CA MET A 50 25.08 25.73 22.06
C MET A 50 25.69 25.18 23.35
N ARG A 51 26.88 25.65 23.75
CA ARG A 51 27.47 25.33 25.04
C ARG A 51 26.66 25.88 26.19
N GLU A 52 26.28 27.15 26.13
CA GLU A 52 25.44 27.81 27.14
C GLU A 52 24.10 27.09 27.26
N LEU A 53 23.46 26.74 26.14
CA LEU A 53 22.21 25.97 26.08
C LEU A 53 22.33 24.63 26.80
N THR A 54 23.39 23.88 26.53
CA THR A 54 23.63 22.55 27.16
C THR A 54 23.81 22.69 28.69
N ILE A 55 24.55 23.70 29.14
CA ILE A 55 24.77 23.97 30.58
C ILE A 55 23.45 24.37 31.25
N LEU A 56 22.65 25.22 30.62
CA LEU A 56 21.37 25.65 31.18
C LEU A 56 20.36 24.51 31.21
N GLN A 57 20.29 23.68 30.14
CA GLN A 57 19.43 22.50 30.14
C GLN A 57 19.81 21.50 31.22
N SER A 58 21.12 21.23 31.44
CA SER A 58 21.58 20.36 32.51
C SER A 58 21.23 20.91 33.91
N LYS A 59 21.34 22.22 34.13
CA LYS A 59 20.92 22.90 35.37
C LYS A 59 19.41 22.82 35.58
N VAL A 60 18.61 22.99 34.57
CA VAL A 60 17.14 22.85 34.63
C VAL A 60 16.77 21.40 34.96
N MET A 61 17.38 20.42 34.33
CA MET A 61 17.18 19.00 34.64
C MET A 61 17.55 18.65 36.07
N ALA A 62 18.70 19.12 36.56
CA ALA A 62 19.16 18.85 37.91
C ALA A 62 18.26 19.48 39.00
N ASN A 63 17.54 20.56 38.70
CA ASN A 63 16.65 21.24 39.64
C ASN A 63 15.16 20.92 39.43
N THR A 64 14.81 20.05 38.47
CA THR A 64 13.43 19.62 38.24
C THR A 64 12.97 18.76 39.43
N PRO A 65 11.85 19.09 40.10
CA PRO A 65 11.32 18.26 41.17
C PRO A 65 10.99 16.88 40.62
N THR A 66 11.42 15.86 41.38
CA THR A 66 11.18 14.46 41.01
C THR A 66 10.16 13.86 41.94
N VAL A 67 9.10 13.28 41.42
CA VAL A 67 8.15 12.47 42.17
C VAL A 67 8.61 11.02 42.09
N GLU A 68 9.13 10.46 43.19
CA GLU A 68 9.53 9.06 43.24
C GLU A 68 8.34 8.17 43.55
N VAL A 69 8.08 7.23 42.67
CA VAL A 69 7.08 6.19 42.88
C VAL A 69 7.78 4.94 43.38
N LYS A 70 7.56 4.61 44.67
CA LYS A 70 8.12 3.42 45.33
C LYS A 70 7.03 2.38 45.54
N ARG A 71 7.44 1.14 45.75
CA ARG A 71 6.53 0.05 46.10
C ARG A 71 5.75 0.40 47.38
N GLY A 72 4.41 0.21 47.33
CA GLY A 72 3.55 0.51 48.48
C GLY A 72 3.15 1.98 48.65
N CYS A 73 3.52 2.87 47.74
CA CYS A 73 3.00 4.24 47.73
C CYS A 73 1.50 4.24 47.45
N ASP A 74 0.76 5.06 48.18
CA ASP A 74 -0.64 5.29 47.89
C ASP A 74 -0.78 6.08 46.57
N VAL A 75 -1.50 5.50 45.63
CA VAL A 75 -1.77 6.12 44.30
C VAL A 75 -2.46 7.48 44.46
N ALA A 76 -3.30 7.65 45.50
CA ALA A 76 -3.96 8.90 45.80
C ALA A 76 -2.94 9.99 46.20
N GLU A 77 -1.89 9.62 46.95
CA GLU A 77 -0.84 10.55 47.35
C GLU A 77 0.04 10.97 46.16
N ILE A 78 0.39 10.04 45.28
CA ILE A 78 1.13 10.34 44.05
C ILE A 78 0.32 11.31 43.20
N ASN A 79 -0.96 11.02 42.98
CA ASN A 79 -1.88 11.88 42.21
C ASN A 79 -2.03 13.25 42.87
N ARG A 80 -2.04 13.34 44.19
CA ARG A 80 -2.09 14.60 44.94
C ARG A 80 -0.83 15.44 44.68
N GLN A 81 0.35 14.84 44.79
CA GLN A 81 1.63 15.50 44.51
C GLN A 81 1.74 15.97 43.06
N MET A 82 1.34 15.13 42.10
CA MET A 82 1.32 15.50 40.70
C MET A 82 0.39 16.69 40.42
N ARG A 83 -0.84 16.68 40.96
CA ARG A 83 -1.79 17.79 40.83
C ARG A 83 -1.28 19.08 41.44
N GLU A 84 -0.55 19.00 42.56
CA GLU A 84 0.05 20.16 43.25
C GLU A 84 1.14 20.78 42.36
N HIS A 85 2.03 19.97 41.76
CA HIS A 85 3.04 20.45 40.83
C HIS A 85 2.44 21.08 39.57
N ILE A 86 1.40 20.45 39.01
CA ILE A 86 0.66 20.98 37.84
C ILE A 86 -0.02 22.31 38.16
N LYS A 87 -0.69 22.38 39.31
CA LYS A 87 -1.38 23.60 39.75
C LYS A 87 -0.42 24.78 40.00
N ASN A 88 0.81 24.47 40.43
CA ASN A 88 1.86 25.46 40.66
C ASN A 88 2.65 25.77 39.37
N GLY A 89 2.31 25.17 38.23
CA GLY A 89 3.00 25.35 36.92
C GLY A 89 4.45 24.88 36.95
N GLN A 90 4.80 23.93 37.83
CA GLN A 90 6.15 23.43 37.99
C GLN A 90 6.37 22.20 37.09
N ARG A 91 7.50 22.15 36.39
CA ARG A 91 7.97 20.92 35.74
C ARG A 91 8.42 19.94 36.84
N PHE A 92 8.04 18.68 36.68
CA PHE A 92 8.48 17.59 37.57
C PHE A 92 8.80 16.35 36.72
N GLU A 93 9.66 15.48 37.25
CA GLU A 93 10.02 14.20 36.66
C GLU A 93 9.46 13.08 37.53
N LEU A 94 8.74 12.14 36.92
CA LEU A 94 8.24 10.94 37.57
C LEU A 94 9.28 9.83 37.41
N ARG A 95 9.90 9.40 38.53
CA ARG A 95 10.81 8.26 38.54
C ARG A 95 10.17 7.08 39.24
N ILE A 96 10.03 5.99 38.46
CA ILE A 96 9.57 4.70 38.98
C ILE A 96 10.82 3.94 39.43
N SER A 97 10.90 3.55 40.73
CA SER A 97 12.05 2.80 41.23
C SER A 97 12.08 1.40 40.54
N ARG A 98 13.29 0.88 40.34
CA ARG A 98 13.49 -0.46 39.77
C ARG A 98 12.87 -1.59 40.58
N ASP A 99 12.63 -1.35 41.86
CA ASP A 99 12.02 -2.33 42.77
C ASP A 99 10.49 -2.42 42.65
N TRP A 100 9.89 -1.61 41.78
CA TRP A 100 8.49 -1.71 41.50
C TRP A 100 8.24 -2.93 40.58
N GLY A 101 7.79 -4.01 41.15
CA GLY A 101 7.32 -5.17 40.44
C GLY A 101 8.23 -6.38 40.37
N VAL A 102 9.32 -6.44 41.15
CA VAL A 102 10.24 -7.58 41.12
C VAL A 102 10.01 -8.58 42.28
N ASP A 103 8.95 -8.47 43.05
CA ASP A 103 8.77 -9.42 44.15
C ASP A 103 7.39 -10.09 44.20
N SER A 104 7.46 -11.39 44.33
CA SER A 104 6.45 -12.37 44.79
C SER A 104 5.00 -12.04 44.43
N GLY A 105 4.61 -12.39 43.25
CA GLY A 105 3.23 -12.30 42.80
C GLY A 105 3.04 -11.59 41.47
N PHE A 106 4.07 -10.96 40.92
CA PHE A 106 4.10 -10.45 39.57
C PHE A 106 4.81 -11.49 38.66
N ASP A 107 4.05 -12.36 38.06
CA ASP A 107 4.55 -13.41 37.17
C ASP A 107 4.80 -12.91 35.74
N GLY A 108 5.13 -11.62 35.59
CA GLY A 108 5.54 -11.04 34.31
C GLY A 108 4.46 -11.02 33.22
N ASN A 109 3.23 -11.36 33.56
CA ASN A 109 2.14 -11.40 32.61
C ASN A 109 1.37 -10.06 32.61
N ALA A 110 1.19 -9.45 31.45
CA ALA A 110 0.50 -8.16 31.31
C ALA A 110 -0.91 -8.13 31.94
N SER A 111 -1.53 -9.29 32.10
CA SER A 111 -2.83 -9.44 32.78
C SER A 111 -2.76 -9.19 34.28
N THR A 112 -1.58 -9.32 34.90
CA THR A 112 -1.40 -9.17 36.37
C THR A 112 -1.32 -7.69 36.74
N TYR A 113 -0.91 -6.82 35.84
CA TYR A 113 -0.97 -5.37 36.06
C TYR A 113 -2.41 -4.87 36.23
N ALA A 114 -3.34 -5.47 35.52
CA ALA A 114 -4.75 -5.11 35.62
C ALA A 114 -5.45 -5.65 36.87
N SER A 115 -4.99 -6.78 37.44
CA SER A 115 -5.62 -7.41 38.61
C SER A 115 -5.11 -6.91 39.93
N GLY A 116 -3.86 -6.43 40.02
CA GLY A 116 -3.25 -5.89 41.24
C GLY A 116 -3.59 -4.44 41.56
N MET A 117 -4.08 -3.69 40.61
CA MET A 117 -4.39 -2.27 40.74
C MET A 117 -5.88 -1.98 40.53
N SER A 118 -6.76 -2.76 41.17
CA SER A 118 -8.18 -2.40 41.36
C SER A 118 -8.78 -1.52 40.25
N GLY A 119 -8.61 -1.89 38.98
CA GLY A 119 -9.32 -1.30 37.82
C GLY A 119 -9.03 0.17 37.47
N THR A 120 -8.15 0.85 38.18
CA THR A 120 -7.81 2.25 37.91
C THR A 120 -6.37 2.33 37.40
N ASN A 121 -6.20 2.55 36.11
CA ASN A 121 -4.87 2.85 35.56
C ASN A 121 -4.37 4.18 36.17
N PRO A 122 -3.31 4.20 37.00
CA PRO A 122 -2.87 5.42 37.64
C PRO A 122 -2.21 6.42 36.69
N PHE A 123 -1.92 5.98 35.50
CA PHE A 123 -1.39 6.83 34.43
C PHE A 123 -2.50 7.20 33.47
N PRO A 124 -2.70 8.50 33.18
CA PRO A 124 -3.64 8.88 32.12
C PRO A 124 -3.19 8.22 30.83
N ILE A 125 -4.09 7.48 30.19
CA ILE A 125 -3.88 6.99 28.84
C ILE A 125 -3.85 8.21 27.93
N THR A 126 -2.67 8.61 27.48
CA THR A 126 -2.55 9.61 26.44
C THR A 126 -2.79 8.90 25.13
N THR A 127 -3.95 9.14 24.51
CA THR A 127 -4.19 8.72 23.13
C THR A 127 -3.21 9.47 22.25
N GLY A 128 -2.31 8.73 21.60
CA GLY A 128 -1.48 9.29 20.53
C GLY A 128 -2.32 9.65 19.32
N ASP A 129 -1.69 10.30 18.35
CA ASP A 129 -2.33 10.58 17.06
C ASP A 129 -2.81 9.29 16.40
N ILE A 130 -3.94 9.38 15.68
CA ILE A 130 -4.51 8.24 14.96
C ILE A 130 -3.51 7.80 13.89
N VAL A 131 -2.99 6.58 14.01
CA VAL A 131 -2.14 5.99 12.97
C VAL A 131 -3.00 5.68 11.77
N GLU A 132 -2.76 6.40 10.68
CA GLU A 132 -3.51 6.21 9.44
C GLU A 132 -3.21 4.85 8.81
N PRO A 133 -4.23 4.17 8.28
CA PRO A 133 -4.02 2.94 7.53
C PRO A 133 -3.21 3.21 6.26
N LEU A 134 -2.35 2.27 5.89
CA LEU A 134 -1.60 2.32 4.63
C LEU A 134 -2.54 2.06 3.46
N TRP A 135 -2.91 3.12 2.75
CA TRP A 135 -3.76 3.03 1.57
C TRP A 135 -2.94 2.78 0.30
N LYS A 136 -3.47 1.93 -0.57
CA LYS A 136 -2.93 1.78 -1.92
C LYS A 136 -3.14 3.08 -2.70
N GLN A 137 -2.07 3.60 -3.29
CA GLN A 137 -2.12 4.87 -4.01
C GLN A 137 -3.06 4.83 -5.22
N THR A 138 -3.74 5.95 -5.45
CA THR A 138 -4.60 6.14 -6.62
C THR A 138 -3.78 6.73 -7.76
N ILE A 139 -3.71 6.03 -8.89
CA ILE A 139 -2.92 6.46 -10.06
C ILE A 139 -3.79 6.81 -11.28
N LEU A 140 -5.12 6.74 -11.17
CA LEU A 140 -6.03 6.87 -12.31
C LEU A 140 -5.86 8.18 -13.09
N SER A 141 -5.67 9.30 -12.39
CA SER A 141 -5.41 10.59 -13.02
C SER A 141 -4.01 10.65 -13.65
N ALA A 142 -3.01 10.06 -13.00
CA ALA A 142 -1.63 10.05 -13.50
C ALA A 142 -1.47 9.24 -14.80
N ILE A 143 -2.22 8.13 -14.95
CA ILE A 143 -2.25 7.33 -16.17
C ILE A 143 -3.11 7.92 -17.28
N GLY A 144 -3.77 9.07 -17.03
CA GLY A 144 -4.58 9.77 -18.03
C GLY A 144 -5.96 9.18 -18.30
N SER A 145 -6.54 8.42 -17.33
CA SER A 145 -7.94 7.98 -17.42
C SER A 145 -8.88 9.14 -17.14
N PRO A 146 -9.77 9.53 -18.09
CA PRO A 146 -10.69 10.65 -17.87
C PRO A 146 -11.75 10.28 -16.82
N LEU A 147 -11.96 11.16 -15.85
CA LEU A 147 -13.06 11.07 -14.90
C LEU A 147 -14.11 12.14 -15.23
N LEU A 148 -15.29 11.70 -15.64
CA LEU A 148 -16.44 12.53 -15.93
C LEU A 148 -17.37 12.54 -14.69
N THR A 149 -17.71 13.70 -14.20
CA THR A 149 -18.58 13.87 -13.04
C THR A 149 -19.90 14.56 -13.39
N GLY A 150 -20.93 14.35 -12.60
CA GLY A 150 -22.24 15.00 -12.80
C GLY A 150 -23.01 14.48 -14.01
N LEU A 151 -22.73 13.25 -14.47
CA LEU A 151 -23.47 12.63 -15.56
C LEU A 151 -24.91 12.35 -15.14
N LYS A 152 -25.84 12.45 -16.11
CA LYS A 152 -27.27 12.17 -15.88
C LYS A 152 -27.83 11.29 -16.98
N GLY A 153 -28.68 10.35 -16.63
CA GLY A 153 -29.34 9.45 -17.56
C GLY A 153 -28.37 8.50 -18.26
N ASN A 154 -28.66 8.15 -19.50
CA ASN A 154 -27.85 7.27 -20.32
C ASN A 154 -26.78 8.08 -21.07
N TYR A 155 -25.55 7.99 -20.65
CA TYR A 155 -24.41 8.59 -21.35
C TYR A 155 -23.89 7.62 -22.41
N GLN A 156 -23.73 8.10 -23.67
CA GLN A 156 -23.34 7.28 -24.81
C GLN A 156 -22.11 7.88 -25.50
N TRP A 157 -21.15 7.03 -25.84
CA TRP A 157 -20.04 7.39 -26.69
C TRP A 157 -20.31 6.88 -28.12
N PRO A 158 -20.40 7.76 -29.13
CA PRO A 158 -20.40 7.35 -30.50
C PRO A 158 -19.00 6.84 -30.89
N VAL A 159 -18.91 5.66 -31.39
CA VAL A 159 -17.68 5.05 -31.89
C VAL A 159 -17.79 4.84 -33.39
N VAL A 160 -16.85 5.40 -34.13
CA VAL A 160 -16.71 5.18 -35.58
C VAL A 160 -15.69 4.06 -35.80
N GLU A 161 -16.06 3.05 -36.52
CA GLU A 161 -15.12 2.01 -36.96
C GLU A 161 -14.35 2.46 -38.20
N ALA A 162 -13.19 1.85 -38.44
CA ALA A 162 -12.39 2.18 -39.61
C ALA A 162 -13.14 1.80 -40.89
N PHE A 163 -13.08 2.65 -41.89
CA PHE A 163 -13.58 2.40 -43.22
C PHE A 163 -12.51 2.77 -44.25
N GLU A 164 -12.50 2.08 -45.36
CA GLU A 164 -11.46 2.24 -46.38
C GLU A 164 -12.01 2.93 -47.62
N ALA A 165 -11.17 3.71 -48.26
CA ALA A 165 -11.46 4.27 -49.56
C ALA A 165 -11.20 3.21 -50.66
N THR A 166 -12.07 3.13 -51.66
CA THR A 166 -11.90 2.25 -52.83
C THR A 166 -11.27 3.01 -53.99
N VAL A 167 -10.42 2.33 -54.74
CA VAL A 167 -9.87 2.83 -56.01
C VAL A 167 -10.67 2.20 -57.14
N ASN A 168 -11.26 3.03 -57.98
CA ASN A 168 -12.01 2.57 -59.16
C ASN A 168 -11.33 3.04 -60.45
N ASP A 169 -11.54 2.31 -61.53
CA ASP A 169 -11.06 2.70 -62.85
C ASP A 169 -11.81 3.94 -63.35
N GLU A 170 -11.23 4.61 -64.36
CA GLU A 170 -11.80 5.79 -64.97
C GLU A 170 -13.18 5.46 -65.57
N GLY A 171 -14.19 6.28 -65.25
CA GLY A 171 -15.55 6.11 -65.68
C GLY A 171 -16.42 5.13 -64.91
N VAL A 172 -15.88 4.48 -63.86
CA VAL A 172 -16.64 3.63 -62.95
C VAL A 172 -17.10 4.45 -61.73
N ALA A 173 -18.40 4.42 -61.43
CA ALA A 173 -18.95 5.11 -60.30
C ALA A 173 -18.39 4.54 -58.97
N LEU A 174 -18.04 5.43 -58.02
CA LEU A 174 -17.69 5.03 -56.64
C LEU A 174 -18.93 4.43 -55.96
N GLY A 175 -18.75 3.31 -55.30
CA GLY A 175 -19.81 2.72 -54.49
C GLY A 175 -20.06 3.54 -53.18
N ASP A 176 -21.30 3.58 -52.75
CA ASP A 176 -21.66 4.21 -51.49
C ASP A 176 -21.03 3.44 -50.30
N THR A 177 -20.19 4.10 -49.55
CA THR A 177 -19.60 3.53 -48.30
C THR A 177 -20.34 4.07 -47.10
N ALA A 178 -21.06 3.19 -46.41
CA ALA A 178 -21.71 3.55 -45.16
C ALA A 178 -20.65 3.73 -44.03
N ILE A 179 -20.74 4.82 -43.27
CA ILE A 179 -19.91 5.00 -42.10
C ILE A 179 -20.42 4.09 -40.95
N PRO A 180 -19.64 3.09 -40.52
CA PRO A 180 -20.06 2.18 -39.47
C PRO A 180 -20.03 2.93 -38.11
N LEU A 181 -21.21 3.34 -37.67
CA LEU A 181 -21.41 4.01 -36.38
C LEU A 181 -21.94 3.01 -35.35
N SER A 182 -21.17 2.79 -34.32
CA SER A 182 -21.61 2.06 -33.13
C SER A 182 -21.70 3.01 -31.92
N LYS A 183 -22.43 2.61 -30.90
CA LYS A 183 -22.58 3.39 -29.67
C LYS A 183 -22.29 2.51 -28.46
N LEU A 184 -21.42 3.00 -27.59
CA LEU A 184 -21.16 2.40 -26.30
C LEU A 184 -21.92 3.17 -25.24
N ILE A 185 -22.72 2.47 -24.44
CA ILE A 185 -23.55 3.07 -23.40
C ILE A 185 -22.85 2.81 -22.05
N ALA A 186 -22.63 3.86 -21.30
CA ALA A 186 -22.21 3.74 -19.90
C ALA A 186 -23.36 3.15 -19.09
N LYS A 187 -23.08 2.10 -18.33
CA LYS A 187 -24.03 1.42 -17.45
C LYS A 187 -23.60 1.65 -16.00
N PRO A 188 -24.17 2.67 -15.32
CA PRO A 188 -23.82 2.91 -13.95
C PRO A 188 -24.33 1.79 -13.03
N GLU A 189 -23.54 1.47 -12.03
CA GLU A 189 -23.93 0.62 -10.91
C GLU A 189 -23.70 1.37 -9.60
N ARG A 190 -24.56 1.09 -8.63
CA ARG A 190 -24.47 1.72 -7.32
C ARG A 190 -23.25 1.20 -6.58
N CYS A 191 -22.36 2.10 -6.23
CA CYS A 191 -21.24 1.88 -5.36
C CYS A 191 -21.42 2.65 -4.06
N GLY A 192 -21.00 2.09 -2.94
CA GLY A 192 -21.11 2.79 -1.68
C GLY A 192 -20.40 2.10 -0.55
N ILE A 193 -20.29 2.80 0.55
CA ILE A 193 -19.75 2.31 1.81
C ILE A 193 -20.59 2.83 2.95
N ALA A 194 -20.88 1.98 3.94
CA ALA A 194 -21.51 2.34 5.19
C ALA A 194 -20.52 2.11 6.34
N VAL A 195 -20.30 3.11 7.16
CA VAL A 195 -19.39 3.08 8.29
C VAL A 195 -20.16 3.44 9.57
N PRO A 196 -20.52 2.45 10.40
CA PRO A 196 -21.14 2.71 11.68
C PRO A 196 -20.10 3.16 12.71
N ILE A 197 -20.35 4.29 13.38
CA ILE A 197 -19.50 4.82 14.45
C ILE A 197 -20.33 4.92 15.72
N THR A 198 -19.83 4.33 16.82
CA THR A 198 -20.52 4.41 18.11
C THR A 198 -20.45 5.84 18.67
N ARG A 199 -21.49 6.26 19.41
CA ARG A 199 -21.51 7.58 20.05
C ARG A 199 -20.45 7.73 21.13
N GLU A 200 -19.99 6.64 21.71
CA GLU A 200 -18.86 6.65 22.66
C GLU A 200 -17.57 7.05 21.94
N ALA A 201 -17.22 6.37 20.83
CA ALA A 201 -16.05 6.75 20.02
C ALA A 201 -16.16 8.17 19.47
N PHE A 202 -17.37 8.63 19.14
CA PHE A 202 -17.63 10.00 18.73
C PHE A 202 -17.31 11.02 19.84
N ASN A 203 -17.70 10.73 21.08
CA ASN A 203 -17.51 11.65 22.20
C ASN A 203 -16.08 11.63 22.75
N GLU A 204 -15.35 10.53 22.56
CA GLU A 204 -13.98 10.38 23.03
C GLU A 204 -12.93 10.99 22.07
N THR A 205 -13.29 11.16 20.79
CA THR A 205 -12.33 11.59 19.76
C THR A 205 -12.97 12.63 18.84
N ASP A 206 -12.73 13.91 19.12
CA ASP A 206 -13.29 15.06 18.38
C ASP A 206 -12.97 15.04 16.87
N ASP A 207 -11.79 14.53 16.49
CA ASP A 207 -11.34 14.51 15.09
C ASP A 207 -11.70 13.24 14.32
N LEU A 208 -12.08 12.14 14.98
CA LEU A 208 -12.34 10.85 14.31
C LEU A 208 -13.43 10.98 13.25
N LEU A 209 -14.52 11.65 13.59
CA LEU A 209 -15.65 11.85 12.69
C LEU A 209 -15.25 12.62 11.44
N ARG A 210 -14.53 13.71 11.63
CA ARG A 210 -14.04 14.55 10.55
C ARG A 210 -13.11 13.75 9.63
N LEU A 211 -12.16 12.99 10.20
CA LEU A 211 -11.24 12.11 9.46
C LEU A 211 -11.99 11.03 8.67
N VAL A 212 -12.95 10.35 9.29
CA VAL A 212 -13.75 9.31 8.62
C VAL A 212 -14.52 9.91 7.46
N ALA A 213 -15.27 10.98 7.69
CA ALA A 213 -16.12 11.58 6.66
C ALA A 213 -15.34 12.24 5.54
N THR A 214 -14.27 12.98 5.85
CA THR A 214 -13.53 13.79 4.85
C THR A 214 -12.38 13.04 4.18
N LYS A 215 -11.82 12.02 4.82
CA LYS A 215 -10.63 11.33 4.32
C LYS A 215 -10.87 9.84 4.04
N TYR A 216 -11.31 9.06 5.02
CA TYR A 216 -11.32 7.60 4.87
C TYR A 216 -12.42 7.10 3.93
N ILE A 217 -13.61 7.66 3.99
CA ILE A 217 -14.70 7.27 3.09
C ILE A 217 -14.37 7.60 1.62
N PRO A 218 -13.92 8.81 1.24
CA PRO A 218 -13.47 9.09 -0.11
C PRO A 218 -12.30 8.23 -0.58
N MET A 219 -11.34 7.93 0.31
CA MET A 219 -10.20 7.05 -0.02
C MET A 219 -10.65 5.62 -0.30
N ALA A 220 -11.61 5.09 0.45
CA ALA A 220 -12.18 3.77 0.21
C ALA A 220 -12.90 3.69 -1.15
N MET A 221 -13.59 4.77 -1.54
CA MET A 221 -14.22 4.86 -2.85
C MET A 221 -13.20 4.93 -3.98
N ALA A 222 -12.14 5.73 -3.84
CA ALA A 222 -11.03 5.78 -4.78
C ALA A 222 -10.32 4.42 -4.89
N ALA A 223 -10.19 3.68 -3.80
CA ALA A 223 -9.66 2.32 -3.79
C ALA A 223 -10.52 1.35 -4.61
N LEU A 224 -11.85 1.44 -4.50
CA LEU A 224 -12.77 0.65 -5.32
C LEU A 224 -12.63 0.97 -6.81
N MET A 225 -12.53 2.24 -7.19
CA MET A 225 -12.34 2.67 -8.58
C MET A 225 -11.04 2.10 -9.17
N ASN A 226 -9.93 2.14 -8.41
CA ASN A 226 -8.67 1.52 -8.84
C ASN A 226 -8.80 0.00 -8.97
N LYS A 227 -9.46 -0.67 -8.02
CA LYS A 227 -9.71 -2.10 -8.08
C LYS A 227 -10.49 -2.48 -9.34
N ILE A 228 -11.53 -1.74 -9.68
CA ILE A 228 -12.32 -1.98 -10.90
C ILE A 228 -11.46 -1.80 -12.15
N MET A 229 -10.61 -0.75 -12.21
CA MET A 229 -9.74 -0.48 -13.35
C MET A 229 -8.73 -1.60 -13.61
N PHE A 230 -8.12 -2.15 -12.56
CA PHE A 230 -7.00 -3.09 -12.68
C PHE A 230 -7.36 -4.56 -12.41
N SER A 231 -8.61 -4.86 -12.05
CA SER A 231 -9.03 -6.23 -11.81
C SER A 231 -9.14 -7.03 -13.11
N GLN A 232 -8.68 -8.27 -13.09
CA GLN A 232 -8.84 -9.23 -14.18
C GLN A 232 -10.17 -9.97 -14.12
N THR A 233 -10.83 -9.96 -12.97
CA THR A 233 -12.13 -10.55 -12.74
C THR A 233 -13.14 -9.48 -12.39
N ALA A 234 -14.41 -9.69 -12.71
CA ALA A 234 -15.47 -8.78 -12.30
C ALA A 234 -15.48 -8.66 -10.76
N VAL A 235 -15.66 -7.44 -10.28
CA VAL A 235 -15.79 -7.20 -8.84
C VAL A 235 -17.09 -7.88 -8.37
N ALA A 236 -17.06 -8.46 -7.19
CA ALA A 236 -18.23 -9.15 -6.63
C ALA A 236 -19.47 -8.22 -6.62
N ASN A 237 -20.60 -8.75 -7.04
CA ASN A 237 -21.88 -8.03 -7.19
C ASN A 237 -21.90 -6.92 -8.27
N ALA A 238 -20.84 -6.79 -9.08
CA ALA A 238 -20.81 -5.83 -10.18
C ALA A 238 -20.91 -6.56 -11.52
N THR A 239 -21.99 -6.32 -12.26
CA THR A 239 -22.27 -6.96 -13.57
C THR A 239 -21.68 -6.12 -14.70
N ASN A 240 -21.76 -4.79 -14.58
CA ASN A 240 -21.36 -3.85 -15.63
C ASN A 240 -20.07 -3.08 -15.34
N LEU A 241 -19.54 -3.15 -14.11
CA LEU A 241 -18.28 -2.51 -13.74
C LEU A 241 -17.10 -3.41 -14.11
N ILE A 242 -16.83 -3.50 -15.41
CA ILE A 242 -15.80 -4.35 -15.98
C ILE A 242 -14.69 -3.47 -16.55
N GLY A 243 -13.53 -3.48 -15.90
CA GLY A 243 -12.35 -2.73 -16.32
C GLY A 243 -11.73 -3.24 -17.62
N PRO A 244 -10.74 -2.51 -18.18
CA PRO A 244 -10.12 -2.84 -19.46
C PRO A 244 -9.36 -4.18 -19.44
N PHE A 245 -8.92 -4.66 -18.28
CA PHE A 245 -8.13 -5.90 -18.14
C PHE A 245 -8.99 -7.11 -17.73
N CYS A 246 -10.29 -6.93 -17.58
CA CYS A 246 -11.18 -7.99 -17.14
C CYS A 246 -11.78 -8.77 -18.30
N GLY A 247 -11.69 -10.09 -18.26
CA GLY A 247 -12.44 -11.04 -19.08
C GLY A 247 -12.35 -10.77 -20.59
N SER A 248 -13.51 -10.45 -21.18
CA SER A 248 -13.68 -10.22 -22.62
C SER A 248 -13.26 -8.82 -23.10
N ASN A 249 -12.90 -7.93 -22.20
CA ASN A 249 -12.43 -6.58 -22.54
C ASN A 249 -10.97 -6.57 -23.02
N VAL A 250 -10.22 -7.63 -22.74
CA VAL A 250 -8.91 -7.83 -23.35
C VAL A 250 -9.07 -8.66 -24.60
N LYS A 251 -8.61 -8.13 -25.73
CA LYS A 251 -8.62 -8.82 -27.03
C LYS A 251 -7.78 -10.11 -26.94
N SER A 252 -8.21 -11.15 -27.69
CA SER A 252 -7.43 -12.37 -27.83
C SER A 252 -6.04 -12.09 -28.34
N GLY A 253 -4.99 -12.36 -28.13
CA GLY A 253 -3.66 -11.94 -28.62
C GLY A 253 -3.03 -10.76 -27.88
N HIS A 254 -3.81 -10.01 -27.08
CA HIS A 254 -3.29 -8.96 -26.21
C HIS A 254 -2.94 -9.46 -24.79
N LYS A 255 -3.16 -10.75 -24.53
CA LYS A 255 -2.73 -11.46 -23.33
C LYS A 255 -1.43 -12.19 -23.61
N LEU A 256 -0.31 -11.56 -23.28
CA LEU A 256 1.02 -12.15 -23.43
C LEU A 256 1.45 -12.83 -22.12
N LYS A 257 2.37 -13.78 -22.24
CA LYS A 257 2.90 -14.52 -21.08
C LYS A 257 4.42 -14.62 -21.13
N TYR A 258 5.04 -14.72 -19.97
CA TYR A 258 6.46 -15.02 -19.83
C TYR A 258 6.68 -16.01 -18.68
N THR A 259 7.79 -16.75 -18.75
CA THR A 259 8.15 -17.81 -17.80
C THR A 259 9.47 -17.56 -17.07
N SER A 260 10.24 -16.57 -17.55
CA SER A 260 11.53 -16.18 -16.94
C SER A 260 11.34 -15.60 -15.52
N ALA A 261 12.40 -15.55 -14.74
CA ALA A 261 12.37 -14.95 -13.39
C ALA A 261 11.85 -13.52 -13.43
N ALA A 262 12.37 -12.68 -14.35
CA ALA A 262 11.91 -11.35 -14.64
C ALA A 262 11.51 -11.21 -16.11
N PRO A 263 10.61 -10.28 -16.49
CA PRO A 263 10.27 -10.03 -17.87
C PRO A 263 11.46 -9.40 -18.60
N THR A 264 11.65 -9.82 -19.86
CA THR A 264 12.73 -9.28 -20.69
C THR A 264 12.26 -8.03 -21.46
N LEU A 265 13.22 -7.23 -21.95
CA LEU A 265 12.88 -6.09 -22.82
C LEU A 265 12.09 -6.52 -24.06
N ALA A 266 12.39 -7.71 -24.61
CA ALA A 266 11.64 -8.27 -25.74
C ALA A 266 10.17 -8.50 -25.41
N ASN A 267 9.84 -9.01 -24.21
CA ASN A 267 8.47 -9.18 -23.75
C ASN A 267 7.72 -7.85 -23.68
N LEU A 268 8.38 -6.81 -23.15
CA LEU A 268 7.80 -5.47 -23.00
C LEU A 268 7.63 -4.78 -24.36
N THR A 269 8.58 -4.96 -25.26
CA THR A 269 8.49 -4.44 -26.63
C THR A 269 7.39 -5.14 -27.43
N ALA A 270 7.24 -6.46 -27.26
CA ALA A 270 6.14 -7.22 -27.86
C ALA A 270 4.78 -6.72 -27.35
N LEU A 271 4.65 -6.46 -26.04
CA LEU A 271 3.43 -5.90 -25.44
C LEU A 271 3.06 -4.54 -26.06
N LYS A 272 4.05 -3.65 -26.23
CA LYS A 272 3.88 -2.37 -26.94
C LYS A 272 3.51 -2.58 -28.42
N GLY A 273 4.17 -3.53 -29.08
CA GLY A 273 3.95 -3.85 -30.50
C GLY A 273 2.53 -4.32 -30.81
N VAL A 274 1.96 -5.14 -29.92
CA VAL A 274 0.58 -5.64 -30.05
C VAL A 274 -0.44 -4.49 -30.04
N VAL A 275 -0.28 -3.51 -29.12
CA VAL A 275 -1.19 -2.35 -29.05
C VAL A 275 -1.00 -1.39 -30.21
N LEU A 276 0.24 -1.09 -30.60
CA LEU A 276 0.50 -0.19 -31.71
C LEU A 276 0.13 -0.82 -33.09
N GLY A 277 0.20 -2.12 -33.18
CA GLY A 277 -0.23 -2.86 -34.38
C GLY A 277 -1.71 -2.72 -34.69
N GLU A 278 -2.53 -2.33 -33.73
CA GLU A 278 -3.95 -2.05 -33.88
C GLU A 278 -4.26 -0.58 -34.26
N ASN A 279 -3.28 0.15 -34.79
CA ASN A 279 -3.40 1.56 -35.16
C ASN A 279 -3.78 2.51 -34.02
N ILE A 280 -3.46 2.14 -32.78
CA ILE A 280 -3.63 3.02 -31.62
C ILE A 280 -2.57 4.11 -31.65
N ILE A 281 -2.98 5.37 -31.47
CA ILE A 281 -2.07 6.52 -31.41
C ILE A 281 -1.13 6.37 -30.21
N ALA A 282 0.17 6.52 -30.45
CA ALA A 282 1.22 6.31 -29.46
C ALA A 282 1.24 7.35 -28.30
N GLU A 283 0.29 8.27 -28.29
CA GLU A 283 0.18 9.30 -27.25
C GLU A 283 -0.60 8.80 -26.04
N GLY A 284 -0.06 9.08 -24.84
CA GLY A 284 -0.69 8.71 -23.57
C GLY A 284 -0.58 7.22 -23.24
N LEU A 285 0.32 6.48 -23.91
CA LEU A 285 0.63 5.09 -23.55
C LEU A 285 1.47 5.06 -22.27
N CYS A 286 1.18 4.11 -21.40
CA CYS A 286 1.97 3.87 -20.21
C CYS A 286 2.01 2.38 -19.84
N TYR A 287 3.04 2.01 -19.10
CA TYR A 287 3.12 0.73 -18.39
C TYR A 287 2.59 0.92 -16.98
N VAL A 288 1.84 -0.05 -16.50
CA VAL A 288 1.37 -0.08 -15.10
C VAL A 288 1.71 -1.44 -14.52
N MET A 289 2.38 -1.45 -13.38
CA MET A 289 2.86 -2.67 -12.73
C MET A 289 2.93 -2.52 -11.21
N ASN A 290 3.30 -3.59 -10.53
CA ASN A 290 3.60 -3.54 -9.10
C ASN A 290 5.01 -3.01 -8.84
N GLU A 291 5.25 -2.37 -7.68
CA GLU A 291 6.59 -1.88 -7.29
C GLU A 291 7.65 -3.00 -7.24
N VAL A 292 7.27 -4.22 -6.83
CA VAL A 292 8.17 -5.38 -6.82
C VAL A 292 8.63 -5.70 -8.24
N THR A 293 7.71 -5.74 -9.19
CA THR A 293 8.03 -6.01 -10.61
C THR A 293 8.88 -4.89 -11.21
N LYS A 294 8.63 -3.64 -10.84
CA LYS A 294 9.46 -2.50 -11.26
C LYS A 294 10.89 -2.63 -10.72
N ALA A 295 11.06 -2.96 -9.43
CA ALA A 295 12.37 -3.17 -8.83
C ALA A 295 13.15 -4.32 -9.50
N GLU A 296 12.46 -5.41 -9.87
CA GLU A 296 13.05 -6.49 -10.68
C GLU A 296 13.56 -5.96 -12.03
N LEU A 297 12.81 -5.08 -12.70
CA LEU A 297 13.18 -4.50 -13.99
C LEU A 297 14.30 -3.45 -13.89
N GLU A 298 14.40 -2.73 -12.77
CA GLU A 298 15.50 -1.82 -12.46
C GLU A 298 16.80 -2.56 -12.20
N GLY A 299 16.72 -3.81 -11.70
CA GLY A 299 17.87 -4.71 -11.54
C GLY A 299 18.22 -5.54 -12.78
N THR A 300 17.35 -5.55 -13.81
CA THR A 300 17.53 -6.40 -14.99
C THR A 300 18.16 -5.59 -16.14
N PRO A 301 19.31 -6.00 -16.69
CA PRO A 301 19.94 -5.32 -17.82
C PRO A 301 19.07 -5.42 -19.08
N LYS A 302 19.12 -4.41 -19.95
CA LYS A 302 18.37 -4.38 -21.21
C LYS A 302 18.68 -5.58 -22.12
N TRP A 303 19.94 -5.97 -22.19
CA TRP A 303 20.43 -7.16 -22.87
C TRP A 303 21.69 -7.68 -22.18
N SER A 304 22.11 -8.87 -22.50
CA SER A 304 23.31 -9.46 -21.91
C SER A 304 24.53 -8.56 -22.15
N GLY A 305 25.21 -8.16 -21.05
CA GLY A 305 26.37 -7.26 -21.08
C GLY A 305 26.04 -5.76 -21.11
N SER A 306 24.77 -5.37 -21.08
CA SER A 306 24.39 -3.95 -20.94
C SER A 306 24.57 -3.47 -19.50
N ALA A 307 25.12 -2.27 -19.34
CA ALA A 307 25.12 -1.55 -18.06
C ALA A 307 23.77 -0.87 -17.76
N ASP A 308 22.94 -0.67 -18.79
CA ASP A 308 21.64 -0.03 -18.64
C ASP A 308 20.56 -1.02 -18.20
N ALA A 309 19.78 -0.66 -17.20
CA ALA A 309 18.60 -1.40 -16.78
C ALA A 309 17.42 -1.22 -17.76
N ILE A 310 16.46 -2.14 -17.73
CA ILE A 310 15.25 -2.07 -18.57
C ILE A 310 14.43 -0.81 -18.24
N VAL A 311 14.24 -0.52 -16.95
CA VAL A 311 13.68 0.75 -16.49
C VAL A 311 14.81 1.74 -16.30
N ASP A 312 14.73 2.87 -16.97
CA ASP A 312 15.74 3.92 -16.86
C ASP A 312 15.61 4.71 -15.54
N GLY A 313 16.61 5.55 -15.20
CA GLY A 313 16.60 6.37 -13.99
C GLY A 313 15.47 7.41 -13.92
N ASN A 314 14.74 7.61 -15.01
CA ASN A 314 13.55 8.48 -15.08
C ASN A 314 12.24 7.68 -14.94
N GLY A 315 12.29 6.40 -14.62
CA GLY A 315 11.11 5.54 -14.50
C GLY A 315 10.42 5.29 -15.85
N ARG A 316 11.19 5.11 -16.93
CA ARG A 316 10.66 4.87 -18.28
C ARG A 316 11.24 3.61 -18.89
N ILE A 317 10.46 2.97 -19.76
CA ILE A 317 10.89 1.84 -20.59
C ILE A 317 10.79 2.28 -22.04
N ASN A 318 11.94 2.43 -22.71
CA ASN A 318 12.03 2.91 -24.09
C ASN A 318 11.18 4.18 -24.33
N GLY A 319 11.31 5.16 -23.44
CA GLY A 319 10.61 6.46 -23.51
C GLY A 319 9.16 6.46 -23.02
N VAL A 320 8.58 5.30 -22.71
CA VAL A 320 7.21 5.18 -22.19
C VAL A 320 7.23 5.21 -20.66
N PRO A 321 6.40 6.05 -20.00
CA PRO A 321 6.37 6.13 -18.54
C PRO A 321 5.85 4.84 -17.90
N VAL A 322 6.39 4.54 -16.72
CA VAL A 322 5.98 3.43 -15.87
C VAL A 322 5.30 3.99 -14.63
N PHE A 323 4.10 3.52 -14.35
CA PHE A 323 3.37 3.82 -13.12
C PHE A 323 3.26 2.57 -12.26
N CYS A 324 3.35 2.75 -10.96
CA CYS A 324 3.29 1.65 -10.03
C CYS A 324 2.04 1.69 -9.18
N THR A 325 1.48 0.50 -8.93
CA THR A 325 0.34 0.34 -8.05
C THR A 325 0.31 -1.05 -7.44
N ASN A 326 -0.06 -1.12 -6.17
CA ASN A 326 -0.25 -2.39 -5.47
C ASN A 326 -1.59 -3.08 -5.76
N TRP A 327 -2.39 -2.53 -6.69
CA TRP A 327 -3.60 -3.17 -7.19
C TRP A 327 -3.32 -4.25 -8.23
N ILE A 328 -2.11 -4.25 -8.80
CA ILE A 328 -1.61 -5.25 -9.73
C ILE A 328 -0.73 -6.23 -8.96
N GLU A 329 -0.91 -7.52 -9.19
CA GLU A 329 -0.08 -8.55 -8.56
C GLU A 329 1.35 -8.53 -9.10
N PRO A 330 2.36 -8.87 -8.28
CA PRO A 330 3.72 -9.04 -8.75
C PRO A 330 3.80 -10.01 -9.94
N GLY A 331 4.64 -9.69 -10.93
CA GLY A 331 4.78 -10.48 -12.15
C GLY A 331 3.73 -10.17 -13.23
N GLN A 332 2.83 -9.22 -13.00
CA GLN A 332 1.87 -8.76 -13.99
C GLN A 332 2.24 -7.35 -14.43
N ILE A 333 2.14 -7.09 -15.73
CA ILE A 333 2.40 -5.79 -16.34
C ILE A 333 1.26 -5.47 -17.28
N TYR A 334 0.64 -4.32 -17.08
CA TYR A 334 -0.42 -3.79 -17.93
C TYR A 334 0.12 -2.67 -18.79
N PHE A 335 -0.34 -2.60 -19.99
CA PHE A 335 0.06 -1.60 -20.96
C PHE A 335 -1.15 -1.08 -21.71
N GLY A 336 -1.21 0.21 -21.95
CA GLY A 336 -2.27 0.78 -22.77
C GLY A 336 -2.38 2.29 -22.72
N ALA A 337 -3.35 2.80 -23.46
CA ALA A 337 -3.76 4.21 -23.46
C ALA A 337 -5.04 4.37 -22.66
N PHE A 338 -4.93 4.75 -21.40
CA PHE A 338 -6.06 4.81 -20.48
C PHE A 338 -7.10 5.90 -20.80
N LYS A 339 -6.80 6.80 -21.72
CA LYS A 339 -7.79 7.73 -22.30
C LYS A 339 -8.99 7.00 -22.94
N TYR A 340 -8.81 5.75 -23.35
CA TYR A 340 -9.87 4.89 -23.90
C TYR A 340 -10.65 4.10 -22.82
N ALA A 341 -10.38 4.33 -21.55
CA ALA A 341 -11.14 3.79 -20.44
C ALA A 341 -11.68 4.92 -19.55
N PRO A 342 -12.61 5.76 -20.06
CA PRO A 342 -13.22 6.81 -19.26
C PRO A 342 -14.05 6.23 -18.11
N GLN A 343 -14.03 6.97 -17.01
CA GLN A 343 -14.80 6.70 -15.82
C GLN A 343 -15.91 7.75 -15.69
N GLY A 344 -17.06 7.36 -15.22
CA GLY A 344 -18.20 8.25 -15.06
C GLY A 344 -18.83 8.14 -13.67
N ILE A 345 -19.05 9.29 -13.01
CA ILE A 345 -19.85 9.40 -11.81
C ILE A 345 -21.19 10.02 -12.22
N PHE A 346 -22.26 9.28 -11.98
CA PHE A 346 -23.63 9.70 -12.28
C PHE A 346 -24.26 10.34 -11.05
N GLY A 347 -24.81 11.53 -11.24
CA GLY A 347 -25.32 12.34 -10.13
C GLY A 347 -24.20 12.96 -9.28
N ASP A 348 -24.55 13.28 -8.06
CA ASP A 348 -23.65 13.84 -7.08
C ASP A 348 -23.18 12.77 -6.09
N LEU A 349 -21.96 12.89 -5.62
CA LEU A 349 -21.47 12.07 -4.52
C LEU A 349 -22.24 12.46 -3.25
N SER A 350 -23.13 11.60 -2.78
CA SER A 350 -23.97 11.89 -1.60
C SER A 350 -23.50 11.13 -0.38
N MET A 351 -23.21 11.85 0.70
CA MET A 351 -22.96 11.26 2.00
C MET A 351 -24.18 11.52 2.91
N ILE A 352 -24.77 10.45 3.39
CA ILE A 352 -25.90 10.48 4.32
C ILE A 352 -25.37 10.14 5.71
N VAL A 353 -25.66 10.99 6.67
CA VAL A 353 -25.40 10.74 8.09
C VAL A 353 -26.72 10.35 8.74
N ASP A 354 -26.84 9.09 9.15
CA ASP A 354 -28.05 8.56 9.76
C ASP A 354 -27.84 8.25 11.26
N PRO A 355 -28.38 9.09 12.16
CA PRO A 355 -28.30 8.87 13.60
C PRO A 355 -29.40 7.96 14.15
N TYR A 356 -30.36 7.50 13.31
CA TYR A 356 -31.57 6.84 13.76
C TYR A 356 -31.59 5.33 13.52
N THR A 357 -31.13 4.86 12.37
CA THR A 357 -31.22 3.43 11.99
C THR A 357 -30.47 2.54 12.97
N LEU A 358 -29.34 2.98 13.50
CA LEU A 358 -28.52 2.26 14.47
C LEU A 358 -28.70 2.74 15.92
N ALA A 359 -29.80 3.43 16.24
CA ALA A 359 -30.07 3.96 17.58
C ALA A 359 -30.03 2.89 18.68
N ARG A 360 -30.46 1.64 18.38
CA ARG A 360 -30.39 0.51 19.33
C ARG A 360 -28.97 0.08 19.66
N LYS A 361 -28.01 0.40 18.79
CA LYS A 361 -26.57 0.11 18.98
C LYS A 361 -25.80 1.34 19.47
N ASN A 362 -26.50 2.43 19.78
CA ASN A 362 -25.90 3.71 20.13
C ASN A 362 -24.84 4.16 19.12
N ALA A 363 -25.11 3.99 17.81
CA ALA A 363 -24.20 4.30 16.72
C ALA A 363 -24.86 5.24 15.70
N ILE A 364 -24.02 5.98 14.99
CA ILE A 364 -24.37 6.85 13.85
C ILE A 364 -23.82 6.16 12.60
N ASP A 365 -24.62 6.05 11.56
CA ASP A 365 -24.20 5.44 10.30
C ASP A 365 -23.85 6.50 9.25
N PHE A 366 -22.65 6.40 8.70
CA PHE A 366 -22.15 7.24 7.62
C PHE A 366 -22.21 6.45 6.33
N VAL A 367 -23.14 6.81 5.45
CA VAL A 367 -23.37 6.10 4.19
C VAL A 367 -22.99 6.99 3.03
N LEU A 368 -21.94 6.62 2.29
CA LEU A 368 -21.61 7.22 1.00
C LEU A 368 -22.22 6.39 -0.11
N ASN A 369 -22.98 7.03 -0.99
CA ASN A 369 -23.53 6.43 -2.20
C ASN A 369 -23.05 7.18 -3.43
N CYS A 370 -22.76 6.43 -4.48
CA CYS A 370 -22.36 6.95 -5.77
C CYS A 370 -22.75 5.95 -6.85
N ASP A 371 -23.27 6.43 -7.96
CA ASP A 371 -23.47 5.63 -9.15
C ASP A 371 -22.25 5.80 -10.06
N TYR A 372 -21.51 4.72 -10.24
CA TYR A 372 -20.24 4.71 -10.96
C TYR A 372 -20.33 3.84 -12.20
N ALA A 373 -19.69 4.27 -13.28
CA ALA A 373 -19.55 3.50 -14.51
C ALA A 373 -18.11 3.57 -15.03
N ILE A 374 -17.65 2.49 -15.62
CA ILE A 374 -16.44 2.44 -16.43
C ILE A 374 -16.80 1.93 -17.83
N THR A 375 -16.26 2.55 -18.87
CA THR A 375 -16.52 2.15 -20.24
C THR A 375 -15.23 1.99 -21.00
N VAL A 376 -15.01 0.83 -21.60
CA VAL A 376 -13.84 0.58 -22.46
C VAL A 376 -14.22 0.91 -23.90
N LEU A 377 -13.73 2.05 -24.39
CA LEU A 377 -14.06 2.55 -25.74
C LEU A 377 -13.36 1.76 -26.83
N ARG A 378 -12.12 1.32 -26.59
CA ARG A 378 -11.30 0.54 -27.52
C ARG A 378 -10.58 -0.55 -26.75
N LYS A 379 -10.95 -1.80 -26.99
CA LYS A 379 -10.30 -2.97 -26.38
C LYS A 379 -8.88 -3.18 -26.89
N GLU A 380 -8.64 -2.75 -28.11
CA GLU A 380 -7.35 -2.82 -28.79
C GLU A 380 -6.27 -1.94 -28.13
N ALA A 381 -6.69 -0.94 -27.37
CA ALA A 381 -5.80 -0.01 -26.69
C ALA A 381 -5.12 -0.59 -25.43
N PHE A 382 -5.47 -1.83 -25.05
CA PHE A 382 -5.00 -2.44 -23.82
C PHE A 382 -4.37 -3.81 -24.08
N ALA A 383 -3.27 -4.08 -23.41
CA ALA A 383 -2.62 -5.38 -23.41
C ALA A 383 -2.06 -5.70 -22.03
N MET A 384 -1.88 -6.97 -21.72
CA MET A 384 -1.37 -7.45 -20.46
C MET A 384 -0.30 -8.51 -20.66
N LEU A 385 0.68 -8.51 -19.80
CA LEU A 385 1.75 -9.50 -19.71
C LEU A 385 1.70 -10.18 -18.35
N HIS A 386 1.61 -11.49 -18.34
CA HIS A 386 1.53 -12.28 -17.10
C HIS A 386 2.73 -13.19 -16.94
N LYS A 387 3.19 -13.30 -15.71
CA LYS A 387 4.10 -14.36 -15.31
C LYS A 387 3.31 -15.67 -15.20
N HIS A 388 3.74 -16.71 -15.90
CA HIS A 388 3.22 -18.06 -15.73
C HIS A 388 4.36 -18.92 -15.19
N ALA A 389 4.38 -19.15 -13.89
CA ALA A 389 5.41 -19.91 -13.23
C ALA A 389 4.93 -20.50 -11.90
N ILE A 390 5.65 -21.48 -11.44
CA ILE A 390 5.59 -21.98 -10.06
C ILE A 390 7.01 -21.96 -9.49
N VAL A 391 7.15 -21.47 -8.27
CA VAL A 391 8.44 -21.38 -7.57
C VAL A 391 8.29 -22.03 -6.21
N LEU A 392 9.22 -22.89 -5.84
CA LEU A 392 9.32 -23.46 -4.51
C LEU A 392 10.24 -22.61 -3.63
N ASP A 393 9.95 -22.56 -2.34
CA ASP A 393 10.79 -21.89 -1.33
C ASP A 393 12.14 -22.61 -1.11
N LEU A 394 12.23 -23.90 -1.45
CA LEU A 394 13.43 -24.71 -1.33
C LEU A 394 13.70 -25.49 -2.62
N GLU A 395 14.94 -25.44 -3.10
CA GLU A 395 15.43 -26.25 -4.24
C GLU A 395 15.90 -27.62 -3.79
N SER A 396 16.32 -27.76 -2.52
CA SER A 396 16.73 -29.02 -1.91
C SER A 396 16.39 -29.05 -0.43
N GLY A 397 16.22 -30.25 0.11
CA GLY A 397 15.92 -30.46 1.52
C GLY A 397 16.33 -31.85 2.01
N SER A 398 16.30 -32.05 3.32
CA SER A 398 16.56 -33.35 3.92
C SER A 398 15.50 -33.69 4.95
N VAL A 399 15.12 -34.96 5.01
CA VAL A 399 14.21 -35.54 6.00
C VAL A 399 14.76 -36.85 6.52
N THR A 400 14.33 -37.29 7.70
CA THR A 400 14.68 -38.61 8.25
C THR A 400 13.61 -39.65 7.90
N ALA A 401 14.03 -40.88 7.68
CA ALA A 401 13.10 -42.01 7.46
C ALA A 401 12.37 -42.42 8.76
N ALA A 402 13.03 -42.25 9.91
CA ALA A 402 12.42 -42.53 11.21
C ALA A 402 11.47 -41.39 11.63
N ALA A 403 10.34 -41.78 12.21
CA ALA A 403 9.41 -40.80 12.80
C ALA A 403 10.06 -40.07 13.97
N GLY A 404 9.91 -38.74 14.01
CA GLY A 404 10.49 -37.84 15.01
C GLY A 404 10.87 -36.49 14.40
N ASP A 405 11.77 -35.78 15.06
CA ASP A 405 12.27 -34.51 14.56
C ASP A 405 12.98 -34.66 13.20
N GLY A 406 12.60 -33.86 12.25
CA GLY A 406 13.13 -33.91 10.89
C GLY A 406 12.50 -34.92 9.95
N HIS A 407 11.49 -35.70 10.39
CA HIS A 407 10.77 -36.67 9.56
C HIS A 407 9.93 -36.02 8.46
N THR A 408 9.53 -34.76 8.63
CA THR A 408 8.74 -34.03 7.67
C THR A 408 9.40 -32.71 7.28
N LEU A 409 9.15 -32.26 6.04
CA LEU A 409 9.58 -30.98 5.48
C LEU A 409 8.40 -30.30 4.81
N GLN A 410 8.07 -29.09 5.22
CA GLN A 410 7.05 -28.30 4.55
C GLN A 410 7.67 -27.56 3.36
N LEU A 411 7.16 -27.79 2.16
CA LEU A 411 7.45 -27.01 0.96
C LEU A 411 6.30 -26.04 0.69
N ASN A 412 6.64 -24.79 0.42
CA ASN A 412 5.67 -23.77 0.03
C ASN A 412 5.86 -23.41 -1.44
N ALA A 413 4.77 -23.40 -2.18
CA ALA A 413 4.77 -23.07 -3.60
C ALA A 413 4.15 -21.67 -3.81
N THR A 414 4.91 -20.79 -4.45
CA THR A 414 4.40 -19.51 -4.95
C THR A 414 4.00 -19.69 -6.40
N THR A 415 2.73 -19.39 -6.72
CA THR A 415 2.16 -19.59 -8.05
C THR A 415 1.93 -18.28 -8.77
N TYR A 416 2.12 -18.29 -10.08
CA TYR A 416 1.82 -17.20 -10.98
C TYR A 416 0.97 -17.75 -12.14
N PRO A 417 -0.32 -17.38 -12.25
CA PRO A 417 -1.10 -16.45 -11.40
C PRO A 417 -1.24 -16.95 -9.96
N ALA A 418 -1.36 -16.00 -9.03
CA ALA A 418 -1.59 -16.30 -7.63
C ALA A 418 -2.91 -17.08 -7.43
N GLY A 419 -2.90 -18.02 -6.47
CA GLY A 419 -4.07 -18.86 -6.18
C GLY A 419 -4.32 -19.99 -7.17
N SER A 420 -3.41 -20.28 -8.10
CA SER A 420 -3.49 -21.44 -8.97
C SER A 420 -3.42 -22.74 -8.15
N THR A 421 -4.22 -23.74 -8.54
CA THR A 421 -4.22 -25.04 -7.85
C THR A 421 -2.90 -25.77 -8.10
N VAL A 422 -2.18 -26.08 -7.02
CA VAL A 422 -0.91 -26.82 -7.09
C VAL A 422 -1.17 -28.31 -6.97
N THR A 423 -0.60 -29.07 -7.89
CA THR A 423 -0.55 -30.54 -7.84
C THR A 423 0.85 -30.99 -7.46
N TRP A 424 0.96 -31.83 -6.45
CA TRP A 424 2.22 -32.34 -5.92
C TRP A 424 2.44 -33.77 -6.33
N ALA A 425 3.66 -34.11 -6.69
CA ALA A 425 4.07 -35.50 -7.02
C ALA A 425 5.48 -35.78 -6.49
N SER A 426 5.71 -37.02 -6.07
CA SER A 426 7.02 -37.56 -5.73
C SER A 426 7.52 -38.47 -6.84
N SER A 427 8.78 -38.32 -7.26
CA SER A 427 9.42 -39.23 -8.22
C SER A 427 9.63 -40.63 -7.67
N ASN A 428 9.68 -40.77 -6.33
CA ASN A 428 9.85 -42.03 -5.65
C ASN A 428 9.15 -42.03 -4.29
N SER A 429 7.88 -42.44 -4.29
CA SER A 429 7.06 -42.52 -3.09
C SER A 429 7.52 -43.56 -2.06
N ALA A 430 8.37 -44.50 -2.46
CA ALA A 430 8.99 -45.44 -1.53
C ALA A 430 10.12 -44.81 -0.70
N LYS A 431 10.62 -43.63 -1.11
CA LYS A 431 11.65 -42.86 -0.38
C LYS A 431 11.07 -41.67 0.35
N ALA A 432 10.27 -40.87 -0.34
CA ALA A 432 9.58 -39.75 0.25
C ALA A 432 8.19 -39.58 -0.37
N THR A 433 7.20 -39.32 0.44
CA THR A 433 5.82 -38.99 0.02
C THR A 433 5.58 -37.47 0.18
N VAL A 434 4.62 -36.94 -0.57
CA VAL A 434 4.20 -35.54 -0.43
C VAL A 434 2.67 -35.47 -0.36
N SER A 435 2.16 -34.64 0.54
CA SER A 435 0.74 -34.36 0.66
C SER A 435 0.28 -33.32 -0.36
N ASN A 436 -1.02 -33.17 -0.54
CA ASN A 436 -1.62 -32.10 -1.39
C ASN A 436 -1.38 -30.67 -0.88
N LYS A 437 -0.80 -30.51 0.32
CA LYS A 437 -0.41 -29.23 0.92
C LYS A 437 1.10 -28.99 0.89
N GLY A 438 1.88 -29.84 0.20
CA GLY A 438 3.32 -29.71 0.11
C GLY A 438 4.11 -30.24 1.32
N LEU A 439 3.47 -30.96 2.24
CA LEU A 439 4.17 -31.61 3.36
C LEU A 439 4.82 -32.90 2.86
N VAL A 440 6.13 -32.92 2.85
CA VAL A 440 6.97 -34.06 2.48
C VAL A 440 7.23 -34.91 3.72
N THR A 441 7.14 -36.20 3.60
CA THR A 441 7.40 -37.19 4.68
C THR A 441 8.42 -38.22 4.21
N GLY A 442 9.48 -38.44 4.99
CA GLY A 442 10.48 -39.49 4.71
C GLY A 442 9.90 -40.88 4.94
N VAL A 443 10.20 -41.82 4.05
CA VAL A 443 9.72 -43.20 4.14
C VAL A 443 10.87 -44.18 4.31
N ALA A 444 11.92 -44.05 3.51
CA ALA A 444 13.11 -44.90 3.57
C ALA A 444 14.30 -44.14 3.05
N SER A 445 15.51 -44.46 3.57
CA SER A 445 16.77 -43.82 3.15
C SER A 445 16.96 -43.83 1.63
N GLY A 446 17.35 -42.68 1.06
CA GLY A 446 17.56 -42.49 -0.37
C GLY A 446 17.19 -41.06 -0.81
N SER A 447 16.93 -40.85 -2.11
CA SER A 447 16.55 -39.54 -2.64
C SER A 447 15.24 -39.64 -3.45
N ALA A 448 14.49 -38.55 -3.43
CA ALA A 448 13.31 -38.36 -4.27
C ALA A 448 13.20 -36.89 -4.70
N ASN A 449 12.76 -36.64 -5.92
CA ASN A 449 12.43 -35.30 -6.40
C ASN A 449 10.95 -35.07 -6.16
N ILE A 450 10.63 -34.01 -5.41
CA ILE A 450 9.27 -33.57 -5.19
C ILE A 450 8.97 -32.49 -6.23
N THR A 451 7.95 -32.72 -7.05
CA THR A 451 7.55 -31.82 -8.12
C THR A 451 6.20 -31.19 -7.77
N ALA A 452 6.18 -29.87 -7.78
CA ALA A 452 4.97 -29.07 -7.75
C ALA A 452 4.62 -28.63 -9.17
N SER A 453 3.34 -28.72 -9.55
CA SER A 453 2.89 -28.33 -10.88
C SER A 453 1.59 -27.51 -10.83
N ILE A 454 1.46 -26.55 -11.74
CA ILE A 454 0.24 -25.80 -12.02
C ILE A 454 -0.06 -25.90 -13.51
N THR A 455 -1.35 -25.89 -13.86
CA THR A 455 -1.77 -25.81 -15.26
C THR A 455 -2.51 -24.49 -15.46
N VAL A 456 -1.99 -23.66 -16.38
CA VAL A 456 -2.56 -22.35 -16.74
C VAL A 456 -2.71 -22.32 -18.24
N ASP A 457 -3.91 -21.99 -18.75
CA ASP A 457 -4.24 -21.96 -20.19
C ASP A 457 -3.85 -23.23 -20.94
N GLY A 458 -4.00 -24.39 -20.30
CA GLY A 458 -3.67 -25.70 -20.90
C GLY A 458 -2.17 -26.03 -20.93
N VAL A 459 -1.31 -25.16 -20.38
CA VAL A 459 0.14 -25.40 -20.26
C VAL A 459 0.49 -25.69 -18.81
N THR A 460 1.29 -26.75 -18.60
CA THR A 460 1.74 -27.14 -17.25
C THR A 460 3.13 -26.56 -16.98
N TYR A 461 3.26 -25.87 -15.86
CA TYR A 461 4.51 -25.33 -15.32
C TYR A 461 4.90 -26.12 -14.07
N THR A 462 6.17 -26.43 -13.92
CA THR A 462 6.66 -27.28 -12.83
C THR A 462 7.85 -26.65 -12.12
N ALA A 463 7.95 -26.91 -10.81
CA ALA A 463 9.12 -26.66 -10.00
C ALA A 463 9.47 -27.92 -9.21
N THR A 464 10.73 -28.18 -8.97
CA THR A 464 11.20 -29.42 -8.35
C THR A 464 12.13 -29.12 -7.18
N CYS A 465 11.93 -29.82 -6.07
CA CYS A 465 12.80 -29.83 -4.89
C CYS A 465 13.43 -31.22 -4.76
N ALA A 466 14.77 -31.31 -4.66
CA ALA A 466 15.48 -32.54 -4.43
C ALA A 466 15.49 -32.86 -2.93
N VAL A 467 14.88 -33.98 -2.52
CA VAL A 467 14.80 -34.37 -1.11
C VAL A 467 15.66 -35.60 -0.87
N THR A 468 16.55 -35.48 0.11
CA THR A 468 17.38 -36.60 0.61
C THR A 468 16.77 -37.14 1.90
N VAL A 469 16.57 -38.43 1.95
CA VAL A 469 16.04 -39.14 3.14
C VAL A 469 17.19 -39.91 3.79
N SER A 470 17.53 -39.59 5.02
CA SER A 470 18.57 -40.25 5.82
C SER A 470 18.02 -41.28 6.77
#